data_2ff15eba8344bcf33d70d5a4c956f147
#
_entry.id   2ff15eba8344bcf33d70d5a4c956f147
#
_cell.length_a   1.000
_cell.length_b   1.000
_cell.length_c   1.000
_cell.angle_alpha   90.00
_cell.angle_beta   90.00
_cell.angle_gamma   90.00
#
_symmetry.space_group_name_H-M   'P 1'
#
loop_
_entity.id
_entity.type
_entity.pdbx_description
1 polymer ?
#
loop_
_entity_poly.entity_id
_entity_poly.type
_entity_poly.pdbx_seq_one_letter_code
_entity_poly.pdbx_strand_id
1 'polypeptide(L)'
;MKIKDVNTKPAIPRDASAVILIKNEKVLWAQRNPNIKFLGGWHAFPGGKVDPTDSEIKVKNCADKDLEVFIVAAVRELFEETGVLPVRNGEKLTKGQRSSLHDDLISGRSSFAEILADWNLWIDGEDFFYTGFWTTPQFSPVRFKTRFFIAECPSKQEPYAAISELRDVEFTTPEKALERWAKSEVLISPPVLISLQELANSKLKIQDSRFKIQDSKSASTILNLLEKSQKVDGNIDYIELNPHIICFPLKTETLPPATHTNCFIVGREKFIVIDAASRDETEQRKLFELIDSFIEKDFVCLEIIISHLHPDHFGGETALQSHLRDKFNLEIPISAHKITAQSLRGKVEFQKFIADEEIINLADENGASFQLKAFHAPGHARGHLCFYDEAKGFLLASDNVVGAGTVVIAPPEGNMTDYLETLERMKNLPNLRFLCGSHGSAIFNAKGKIEEYIAHRLERETQILEAFQNGAETPAEIIERVYVGLKPELVKLAKKSVEAHLEKLKNDGQI
;
A
#
# COMPACT_ATOMS: atom_id res chain seq x y z
N MET A 1 25.49 -3.13 -12.31
CA MET A 1 26.30 -2.12 -11.61
C MET A 1 26.02 -2.29 -10.12
N LYS A 2 26.98 -2.76 -9.32
CA LYS A 2 26.79 -2.86 -7.85
C LYS A 2 26.78 -1.44 -7.30
N ILE A 3 25.62 -0.95 -6.86
CA ILE A 3 25.54 0.26 -6.04
C ILE A 3 26.02 -0.18 -4.66
N LYS A 4 27.29 0.09 -4.36
CA LYS A 4 27.85 -0.20 -3.05
C LYS A 4 27.15 0.67 -2.01
N ASP A 5 26.52 -0.01 -1.05
CA ASP A 5 26.15 0.48 0.27
C ASP A 5 25.47 1.86 0.36
N VAL A 6 24.31 2.01 -0.25
CA VAL A 6 23.30 2.86 0.39
C VAL A 6 22.73 2.01 1.53
N ASN A 7 23.27 2.21 2.72
CA ASN A 7 22.88 1.49 3.94
C ASN A 7 21.45 1.92 4.31
N THR A 8 20.46 1.38 3.61
CA THR A 8 19.04 1.60 3.86
C THR A 8 18.61 0.72 5.02
N LYS A 9 19.09 1.06 6.24
CA LYS A 9 18.48 0.49 7.43
C LYS A 9 16.97 0.81 7.38
N PRO A 10 16.10 -0.19 7.64
CA PRO A 10 14.68 0.07 7.73
C PRO A 10 14.40 1.24 8.68
N ALA A 11 13.44 2.08 8.34
CA ALA A 11 13.04 3.16 9.23
C ALA A 11 12.63 2.59 10.60
N ILE A 12 13.01 3.26 11.68
CA ILE A 12 12.61 2.86 13.03
C ILE A 12 11.11 3.13 13.18
N PRO A 13 10.29 2.14 13.58
CA PRO A 13 8.87 2.36 13.81
C PRO A 13 8.63 3.39 14.90
N ARG A 14 7.72 4.32 14.65
CA ARG A 14 7.24 5.29 15.65
C ARG A 14 6.02 4.72 16.34
N ASP A 15 5.88 4.98 17.64
CA ASP A 15 4.68 4.60 18.37
C ASP A 15 3.47 5.38 17.86
N ALA A 16 2.35 4.65 17.72
CA ALA A 16 1.08 5.16 17.23
C ALA A 16 -0.08 4.43 17.91
N SER A 17 -1.26 4.98 17.77
CA SER A 17 -2.50 4.41 18.30
C SER A 17 -3.66 4.61 17.35
N ALA A 18 -4.63 3.69 17.35
CA ALA A 18 -5.84 3.78 16.55
C ALA A 18 -7.06 3.22 17.31
N VAL A 19 -8.24 3.72 16.97
CA VAL A 19 -9.50 3.30 17.59
C VAL A 19 -10.40 2.59 16.59
N ILE A 20 -10.82 1.39 16.94
CA ILE A 20 -11.94 0.68 16.31
C ILE A 20 -13.21 1.17 17.04
N LEU A 21 -13.77 2.29 16.59
CA LEU A 21 -14.93 2.88 17.20
C LEU A 21 -16.20 2.20 16.74
N ILE A 22 -16.99 1.67 17.67
CA ILE A 22 -18.19 0.88 17.36
C ILE A 22 -19.45 1.66 17.71
N LYS A 23 -20.46 1.60 16.84
CA LYS A 23 -21.82 2.11 17.06
C LYS A 23 -22.83 1.21 16.33
N ASN A 24 -23.73 0.57 17.07
CA ASN A 24 -24.79 -0.28 16.48
C ASN A 24 -24.27 -1.29 15.44
N GLU A 25 -23.39 -2.19 15.83
CA GLU A 25 -22.77 -3.22 14.96
C GLU A 25 -21.94 -2.68 13.78
N LYS A 26 -21.73 -1.38 13.72
CA LYS A 26 -20.93 -0.72 12.69
C LYS A 26 -19.62 -0.24 13.28
N VAL A 27 -18.60 -0.24 12.47
CA VAL A 27 -17.29 0.34 12.78
C VAL A 27 -17.12 1.66 12.07
N LEU A 28 -16.49 2.62 12.73
CA LEU A 28 -16.07 3.87 12.11
C LEU A 28 -14.79 3.62 11.30
N TRP A 29 -14.81 3.97 10.04
CA TRP A 29 -13.63 4.01 9.21
C TRP A 29 -13.60 5.28 8.37
N ALA A 30 -12.46 5.62 7.82
CA ALA A 30 -12.31 6.79 6.98
C ALA A 30 -11.35 6.54 5.82
N GLN A 31 -11.58 7.17 4.69
CA GLN A 31 -10.62 7.22 3.61
C GLN A 31 -9.57 8.29 3.92
N ARG A 32 -8.29 7.90 3.88
CA ARG A 32 -7.19 8.85 3.95
C ARG A 32 -7.19 9.71 2.67
N ASN A 33 -6.91 11.00 2.81
CA ASN A 33 -6.89 11.90 1.65
C ASN A 33 -5.94 11.34 0.56
N PRO A 34 -6.40 11.17 -0.69
CA PRO A 34 -5.56 10.62 -1.76
C PRO A 34 -4.25 11.39 -2.02
N ASN A 35 -4.19 12.65 -1.63
CA ASN A 35 -3.02 13.50 -1.86
C ASN A 35 -1.92 13.37 -0.79
N ILE A 36 -2.14 12.61 0.27
CA ILE A 36 -1.10 12.37 1.28
C ILE A 36 -0.16 11.26 0.85
N LYS A 37 1.13 11.38 1.23
CA LYS A 37 2.18 10.47 0.76
C LYS A 37 2.07 9.03 1.28
N PHE A 38 1.57 8.84 2.50
CA PHE A 38 1.51 7.52 3.13
C PHE A 38 0.10 6.97 3.09
N LEU A 39 -0.12 5.91 2.31
CA LEU A 39 -1.41 5.24 2.10
C LEU A 39 -2.55 6.21 1.74
N GLY A 40 -2.28 7.21 0.88
CA GLY A 40 -3.32 8.11 0.37
C GLY A 40 -4.40 7.33 -0.40
N GLY A 41 -5.67 7.61 -0.09
CA GLY A 41 -6.82 6.92 -0.66
C GLY A 41 -7.19 5.57 -0.02
N TRP A 42 -6.36 5.06 0.89
CA TRP A 42 -6.66 3.83 1.63
C TRP A 42 -7.62 4.11 2.78
N HIS A 43 -8.42 3.09 3.13
CA HIS A 43 -9.29 3.15 4.31
C HIS A 43 -8.54 2.68 5.55
N ALA A 44 -8.71 3.43 6.64
CA ALA A 44 -8.11 3.17 7.94
C ALA A 44 -9.10 3.46 9.07
N PHE A 45 -8.82 2.95 10.26
CA PHE A 45 -9.45 3.44 11.48
C PHE A 45 -8.81 4.77 11.89
N PRO A 46 -9.54 5.67 12.54
CA PRO A 46 -8.97 6.88 13.10
C PRO A 46 -7.81 6.61 14.03
N GLY A 47 -6.76 7.41 13.93
CA GLY A 47 -5.57 7.28 14.77
C GLY A 47 -4.33 7.89 14.16
N GLY A 48 -3.32 8.08 15.00
CA GLY A 48 -2.06 8.70 14.62
C GLY A 48 -0.93 8.43 15.58
N LYS A 49 0.07 9.31 15.56
CA LYS A 49 1.28 9.17 16.38
C LYS A 49 1.01 9.47 17.84
N VAL A 50 1.75 8.81 18.71
CA VAL A 50 1.87 9.25 20.12
C VAL A 50 2.65 10.56 20.14
N ASP A 51 2.05 11.59 20.73
CA ASP A 51 2.72 12.86 21.01
C ASP A 51 3.36 12.84 22.41
N PRO A 52 4.50 13.50 22.63
CA PRO A 52 5.10 13.60 23.96
C PRO A 52 4.15 14.13 25.03
N THR A 53 3.25 15.04 24.68
CA THR A 53 2.24 15.62 25.59
C THR A 53 1.17 14.61 26.03
N ASP A 54 0.94 13.53 25.29
CA ASP A 54 0.01 12.46 25.67
C ASP A 54 0.39 11.81 27.01
N SER A 55 1.68 11.81 27.37
CA SER A 55 2.19 11.28 28.64
C SER A 55 1.85 12.14 29.87
N GLU A 56 1.42 13.38 29.67
CA GLU A 56 1.05 14.30 30.75
C GLU A 56 -0.37 14.03 31.26
N ILE A 57 -1.19 13.33 30.47
CA ILE A 57 -2.59 13.05 30.78
C ILE A 57 -2.71 11.67 31.45
N LYS A 58 -3.39 11.64 32.60
CA LYS A 58 -3.66 10.39 33.32
C LYS A 58 -4.98 9.77 32.91
N VAL A 59 -4.94 8.46 32.72
CA VAL A 59 -6.13 7.64 32.44
C VAL A 59 -6.61 7.03 33.76
N LYS A 60 -7.87 7.27 34.14
CA LYS A 60 -8.46 6.63 35.29
C LYS A 60 -8.78 5.17 35.01
N ASN A 61 -8.77 4.33 36.00
CA ASN A 61 -9.13 2.91 35.92
C ASN A 61 -8.35 2.14 34.82
N CYS A 62 -7.12 2.56 34.52
CA CYS A 62 -6.27 1.86 33.56
C CYS A 62 -5.49 0.76 34.28
N ALA A 63 -5.77 -0.49 33.93
CA ALA A 63 -5.14 -1.66 34.54
C ALA A 63 -3.66 -1.81 34.14
N ASP A 64 -3.35 -1.52 32.88
CA ASP A 64 -1.99 -1.54 32.34
C ASP A 64 -1.48 -0.12 32.13
N LYS A 65 -0.55 0.31 32.98
CA LYS A 65 0.04 1.66 32.95
C LYS A 65 0.83 1.95 31.69
N ASP A 66 1.38 0.94 31.05
CA ASP A 66 2.13 1.09 29.80
C ASP A 66 1.23 1.44 28.61
N LEU A 67 -0.09 1.20 28.75
CA LEU A 67 -1.08 1.54 27.73
C LEU A 67 -1.67 2.96 27.90
N GLU A 68 -1.47 3.65 29.03
CA GLU A 68 -2.08 4.96 29.27
C GLU A 68 -1.80 5.95 28.14
N VAL A 69 -0.54 6.14 27.77
CA VAL A 69 -0.13 7.09 26.73
C VAL A 69 -0.76 6.75 25.36
N PHE A 70 -0.95 5.48 25.07
CA PHE A 70 -1.56 5.03 23.81
C PHE A 70 -3.08 5.23 23.82
N ILE A 71 -3.73 5.06 24.94
CA ILE A 71 -5.17 5.38 25.08
C ILE A 71 -5.38 6.89 24.91
N VAL A 72 -4.53 7.72 25.53
CA VAL A 72 -4.60 9.18 25.35
C VAL A 72 -4.42 9.57 23.89
N ALA A 73 -3.36 9.06 23.24
CA ALA A 73 -3.13 9.30 21.82
C ALA A 73 -4.32 8.87 20.95
N ALA A 74 -4.91 7.71 21.22
CA ALA A 74 -6.07 7.19 20.51
C ALA A 74 -7.29 8.14 20.63
N VAL A 75 -7.56 8.65 21.83
CA VAL A 75 -8.69 9.57 22.07
C VAL A 75 -8.43 10.94 21.45
N ARG A 76 -7.22 11.47 21.56
CA ARG A 76 -6.82 12.75 20.96
C ARG A 76 -6.95 12.71 19.44
N GLU A 77 -6.33 11.73 18.80
CA GLU A 77 -6.37 11.57 17.34
C GLU A 77 -7.79 11.33 16.83
N LEU A 78 -8.60 10.52 17.53
CA LEU A 78 -10.00 10.33 17.18
C LEU A 78 -10.77 11.67 17.25
N PHE A 79 -10.52 12.49 18.28
CA PHE A 79 -11.15 13.79 18.40
C PHE A 79 -10.68 14.75 17.31
N GLU A 80 -9.37 14.85 17.06
CA GLU A 80 -8.78 15.68 16.01
C GLU A 80 -9.31 15.33 14.61
N GLU A 81 -9.38 14.04 14.29
CA GLU A 81 -9.75 13.56 12.97
C GLU A 81 -11.26 13.56 12.71
N THR A 82 -12.07 13.33 13.74
CA THR A 82 -13.51 13.04 13.56
C THR A 82 -14.46 13.86 14.42
N GLY A 83 -13.95 14.68 15.34
CA GLY A 83 -14.76 15.43 16.30
C GLY A 83 -15.48 14.56 17.34
N VAL A 84 -15.20 13.24 17.39
CA VAL A 84 -15.75 12.33 18.39
C VAL A 84 -14.85 12.29 19.61
N LEU A 85 -15.42 12.54 20.80
CA LEU A 85 -14.72 12.64 22.07
C LEU A 85 -15.31 11.64 23.09
N PRO A 86 -14.80 10.39 23.16
CA PRO A 86 -15.27 9.37 24.08
C PRO A 86 -14.62 9.50 25.45
N VAL A 87 -15.04 10.51 26.20
CA VAL A 87 -14.54 10.80 27.55
C VAL A 87 -15.69 10.92 28.54
N ARG A 88 -15.44 10.65 29.82
CA ARG A 88 -16.40 10.84 30.91
C ARG A 88 -16.72 12.31 31.08
N ASN A 89 -17.95 12.63 31.42
CA ASN A 89 -18.57 13.95 31.40
C ASN A 89 -18.75 14.57 30.00
N GLY A 90 -18.25 13.92 28.94
CA GLY A 90 -18.43 14.39 27.57
C GLY A 90 -19.90 14.45 27.12
N GLU A 91 -20.79 13.70 27.77
CA GLU A 91 -22.24 13.72 27.55
C GLU A 91 -22.89 15.04 27.98
N LYS A 92 -22.21 15.83 28.83
CA LYS A 92 -22.66 17.17 29.27
C LYS A 92 -22.36 18.26 28.27
N LEU A 93 -21.46 18.01 27.33
CA LEU A 93 -21.11 18.95 26.26
C LEU A 93 -22.22 19.01 25.22
N THR A 94 -22.69 20.21 24.91
CA THR A 94 -23.52 20.42 23.72
C THR A 94 -22.69 20.18 22.43
N LYS A 95 -23.36 19.96 21.31
CA LYS A 95 -22.68 19.83 20.00
C LYS A 95 -21.82 21.07 19.68
N GLY A 96 -22.34 22.29 19.99
CA GLY A 96 -21.61 23.54 19.76
C GLY A 96 -20.35 23.65 20.58
N GLN A 97 -20.43 23.34 21.92
CA GLN A 97 -19.27 23.34 22.80
C GLN A 97 -18.21 22.36 22.32
N ARG A 98 -18.59 21.11 21.98
CA ARG A 98 -17.63 20.12 21.48
C ARG A 98 -16.97 20.57 20.16
N SER A 99 -17.74 21.19 19.25
CA SER A 99 -17.17 21.76 18.01
C SER A 99 -16.17 22.87 18.30
N SER A 100 -16.49 23.77 19.26
CA SER A 100 -15.56 24.84 19.67
C SER A 100 -14.26 24.28 20.27
N LEU A 101 -14.36 23.27 21.14
CA LEU A 101 -13.19 22.61 21.73
C LEU A 101 -12.32 21.91 20.64
N HIS A 102 -12.98 21.32 19.67
CA HIS A 102 -12.28 20.73 18.51
C HIS A 102 -11.54 21.82 17.72
N ASP A 103 -12.19 22.94 17.40
CA ASP A 103 -11.57 24.06 16.69
C ASP A 103 -10.40 24.68 17.48
N ASP A 104 -10.50 24.72 18.81
CA ASP A 104 -9.44 25.20 19.69
C ASP A 104 -8.22 24.25 19.66
N LEU A 105 -8.46 22.93 19.69
CA LEU A 105 -7.41 21.93 19.58
C LEU A 105 -6.69 22.00 18.23
N ILE A 106 -7.45 21.96 17.11
CA ILE A 106 -6.87 21.96 15.76
C ILE A 106 -6.12 23.24 15.43
N SER A 107 -6.58 24.38 15.95
CA SER A 107 -5.89 25.67 15.76
C SER A 107 -4.73 25.89 16.74
N GLY A 108 -4.51 24.99 17.69
CA GLY A 108 -3.47 25.11 18.71
C GLY A 108 -3.75 26.21 19.77
N ARG A 109 -5.00 26.67 19.88
CA ARG A 109 -5.41 27.61 20.94
C ARG A 109 -5.46 26.97 22.33
N SER A 110 -5.77 25.68 22.37
CA SER A 110 -5.75 24.86 23.59
C SER A 110 -5.13 23.53 23.33
N SER A 111 -4.35 23.02 24.23
CA SER A 111 -3.86 21.64 24.20
C SER A 111 -4.97 20.68 24.63
N PHE A 112 -4.83 19.40 24.28
CA PHE A 112 -5.78 18.37 24.67
C PHE A 112 -5.87 18.22 26.20
N ALA A 113 -4.74 18.39 26.91
CA ALA A 113 -4.70 18.39 28.39
C ALA A 113 -5.51 19.55 29.03
N GLU A 114 -5.35 20.75 28.47
CA GLU A 114 -6.12 21.92 28.93
C GLU A 114 -7.62 21.72 28.70
N ILE A 115 -8.02 21.23 27.51
CA ILE A 115 -9.43 20.94 27.22
C ILE A 115 -10.02 19.96 28.24
N LEU A 116 -9.31 18.88 28.55
CA LEU A 116 -9.80 17.92 29.55
C LEU A 116 -9.91 18.54 30.95
N ALA A 117 -8.91 19.33 31.37
CA ALA A 117 -8.88 19.97 32.69
C ALA A 117 -9.97 21.03 32.84
N ASP A 118 -10.07 21.97 31.90
CA ASP A 118 -10.97 23.14 32.00
C ASP A 118 -12.46 22.73 31.99
N TRP A 119 -12.76 21.63 31.30
CA TRP A 119 -14.13 21.11 31.20
C TRP A 119 -14.42 19.95 32.15
N ASN A 120 -13.49 19.64 33.07
CA ASN A 120 -13.59 18.52 33.99
C ASN A 120 -13.94 17.18 33.28
N LEU A 121 -13.27 16.95 32.16
CA LEU A 121 -13.37 15.71 31.37
C LEU A 121 -12.23 14.77 31.77
N TRP A 122 -12.44 13.45 31.64
CA TRP A 122 -11.36 12.50 31.86
C TRP A 122 -11.56 11.23 31.01
N ILE A 123 -10.45 10.61 30.69
CA ILE A 123 -10.41 9.33 29.99
C ILE A 123 -10.50 8.21 31.05
N ASP A 124 -11.38 7.25 30.81
CA ASP A 124 -11.53 6.06 31.62
C ASP A 124 -10.99 4.84 30.87
N GLY A 125 -9.98 4.16 31.41
CA GLY A 125 -9.34 3.02 30.76
C GLY A 125 -10.27 1.82 30.54
N GLU A 126 -11.35 1.70 31.35
CA GLU A 126 -12.36 0.66 31.19
C GLU A 126 -13.19 0.84 29.89
N ASP A 127 -13.17 2.02 29.26
CA ASP A 127 -13.88 2.26 28.00
C ASP A 127 -13.07 1.84 26.77
N PHE A 128 -11.81 1.39 26.94
CA PHE A 128 -10.88 1.08 25.86
C PHE A 128 -10.32 -0.33 26.01
N PHE A 129 -10.61 -1.19 25.02
CA PHE A 129 -10.14 -2.58 24.99
C PHE A 129 -8.96 -2.69 24.05
N TYR A 130 -7.80 -3.00 24.60
CA TYR A 130 -6.60 -3.26 23.83
C TYR A 130 -6.75 -4.52 23.01
N THR A 131 -6.52 -4.44 21.69
CA THR A 131 -6.65 -5.56 20.75
C THR A 131 -5.31 -6.01 20.15
N GLY A 132 -4.20 -5.46 20.66
CA GLY A 132 -2.86 -5.79 20.18
C GLY A 132 -2.23 -4.66 19.35
N PHE A 133 -1.13 -4.98 18.67
CA PHE A 133 -0.40 -3.99 17.87
C PHE A 133 0.04 -4.57 16.53
N TRP A 134 0.28 -3.65 15.58
CA TRP A 134 0.85 -3.95 14.28
C TRP A 134 2.06 -3.07 14.02
N THR A 135 3.11 -3.67 13.46
CA THR A 135 4.28 -2.92 13.03
C THR A 135 4.30 -2.83 11.51
N THR A 136 4.37 -1.62 10.98
CA THR A 136 4.50 -1.41 9.52
C THR A 136 5.73 -2.17 9.02
N PRO A 137 5.62 -2.94 7.93
CA PRO A 137 6.70 -3.77 7.39
C PRO A 137 7.99 -3.01 7.09
N GLN A 138 9.11 -3.73 7.01
CA GLN A 138 10.43 -3.14 6.80
C GLN A 138 10.61 -2.48 5.42
N PHE A 139 9.84 -2.91 4.43
CA PHE A 139 9.85 -2.33 3.09
C PHE A 139 9.18 -0.95 3.00
N SER A 140 8.45 -0.54 4.03
CA SER A 140 7.81 0.78 4.05
C SER A 140 8.80 1.88 4.44
N PRO A 141 8.84 3.00 3.70
CA PRO A 141 9.70 4.14 4.03
C PRO A 141 9.26 4.88 5.31
N VAL A 142 8.00 4.71 5.72
CA VAL A 142 7.43 5.27 6.96
C VAL A 142 6.85 4.11 7.76
N ARG A 143 7.28 3.99 9.01
CA ARG A 143 6.89 2.86 9.84
C ARG A 143 6.33 3.31 11.17
N PHE A 144 5.26 2.61 11.60
CA PHE A 144 4.60 2.80 12.87
C PHE A 144 4.48 1.46 13.60
N LYS A 145 4.53 1.50 14.94
CA LYS A 145 4.08 0.45 15.83
C LYS A 145 2.76 0.92 16.43
N THR A 146 1.66 0.56 15.77
CA THR A 146 0.32 1.05 16.10
C THR A 146 -0.38 0.09 17.04
N ARG A 147 -0.82 0.58 18.20
CA ARG A 147 -1.68 -0.14 19.13
C ARG A 147 -3.14 0.15 18.80
N PHE A 148 -3.97 -0.88 18.82
CA PHE A 148 -5.38 -0.79 18.47
C PHE A 148 -6.25 -0.96 19.71
N PHE A 149 -7.27 -0.12 19.83
CA PHE A 149 -8.25 -0.16 20.91
C PHE A 149 -9.66 -0.20 20.33
N ILE A 150 -10.53 -1.04 20.92
CA ILE A 150 -11.97 -0.98 20.66
C ILE A 150 -12.59 -0.03 21.68
N ALA A 151 -13.47 0.86 21.22
CA ALA A 151 -14.26 1.74 22.07
C ALA A 151 -15.67 1.94 21.50
N GLU A 152 -16.63 2.25 22.37
CA GLU A 152 -18.00 2.58 21.98
C GLU A 152 -18.11 4.07 21.61
N CYS A 153 -18.79 4.37 20.52
CA CYS A 153 -19.09 5.74 20.15
C CYS A 153 -20.17 6.31 21.09
N PRO A 154 -19.94 7.48 21.71
CA PRO A 154 -20.97 8.12 22.52
C PRO A 154 -22.26 8.35 21.72
N SER A 155 -23.40 7.90 22.24
CA SER A 155 -24.68 7.78 21.52
C SER A 155 -25.16 9.04 20.80
N LYS A 156 -24.83 10.21 21.33
CA LYS A 156 -25.23 11.54 20.80
C LYS A 156 -24.17 12.20 19.92
N GLN A 157 -23.07 11.49 19.64
CA GLN A 157 -22.01 12.02 18.82
C GLN A 157 -22.02 11.38 17.42
N GLU A 158 -21.83 12.23 16.41
CA GLU A 158 -21.70 11.82 15.02
C GLU A 158 -20.33 12.29 14.51
N PRO A 159 -19.56 11.39 13.87
CA PRO A 159 -18.27 11.76 13.31
C PRO A 159 -18.43 12.57 12.02
N TYR A 160 -17.40 13.35 11.70
CA TYR A 160 -17.26 14.07 10.44
C TYR A 160 -15.78 14.14 10.07
N ALA A 161 -15.47 14.36 8.79
CA ALA A 161 -14.09 14.61 8.38
C ALA A 161 -13.65 15.99 8.88
N ALA A 162 -12.96 16.01 10.01
CA ALA A 162 -12.63 17.25 10.74
C ALA A 162 -11.36 17.92 10.18
N ILE A 163 -10.44 17.16 9.63
CA ILE A 163 -9.16 17.65 9.09
C ILE A 163 -9.00 17.20 7.64
N SER A 164 -8.08 17.86 6.93
CA SER A 164 -7.82 17.57 5.50
C SER A 164 -7.18 16.19 5.25
N GLU A 165 -6.74 15.50 6.30
CA GLU A 165 -6.10 14.18 6.18
C GLU A 165 -7.09 13.04 5.92
N LEU A 166 -8.35 13.21 6.30
CA LEU A 166 -9.39 12.22 6.10
C LEU A 166 -10.49 12.72 5.14
N ARG A 167 -11.14 11.76 4.49
CA ARG A 167 -12.36 11.91 3.69
C ARG A 167 -13.31 10.76 4.01
N ASP A 168 -14.56 10.90 3.62
CA ASP A 168 -15.58 9.84 3.66
C ASP A 168 -15.62 9.07 4.99
N VAL A 169 -15.63 9.84 6.11
CA VAL A 169 -15.76 9.29 7.46
C VAL A 169 -17.17 8.74 7.65
N GLU A 170 -17.30 7.43 7.81
CA GLU A 170 -18.61 6.78 7.90
C GLU A 170 -18.61 5.56 8.84
N PHE A 171 -19.79 5.24 9.38
CA PHE A 171 -20.03 3.97 10.02
C PHE A 171 -20.48 2.93 8.99
N THR A 172 -19.77 1.82 8.90
CA THR A 172 -20.09 0.68 8.02
C THR A 172 -20.09 -0.62 8.79
N THR A 173 -20.85 -1.63 8.33
CA THR A 173 -20.69 -2.97 8.90
C THR A 173 -19.42 -3.62 8.34
N PRO A 174 -18.76 -4.51 9.12
CA PRO A 174 -17.57 -5.23 8.62
C PRO A 174 -17.83 -5.94 7.29
N GLU A 175 -18.98 -6.58 7.13
CA GLU A 175 -19.36 -7.32 5.92
C GLU A 175 -19.45 -6.38 4.70
N LYS A 176 -20.08 -5.20 4.86
CA LYS A 176 -20.19 -4.21 3.77
C LYS A 176 -18.81 -3.63 3.39
N ALA A 177 -17.96 -3.39 4.37
CA ALA A 177 -16.59 -2.95 4.10
C ALA A 177 -15.81 -4.00 3.30
N LEU A 178 -15.90 -5.28 3.71
CA LEU A 178 -15.28 -6.41 3.02
C LEU A 178 -15.87 -6.64 1.61
N GLU A 179 -17.18 -6.44 1.44
CA GLU A 179 -17.81 -6.50 0.12
C GLU A 179 -17.24 -5.42 -0.83
N ARG A 180 -17.12 -4.18 -0.36
CA ARG A 180 -16.52 -3.08 -1.15
C ARG A 180 -15.05 -3.38 -1.51
N TRP A 181 -14.29 -3.93 -0.58
CA TRP A 181 -12.92 -4.38 -0.84
C TRP A 181 -12.88 -5.52 -1.86
N ALA A 182 -13.75 -6.52 -1.74
CA ALA A 182 -13.81 -7.64 -2.68
C ALA A 182 -14.19 -7.20 -4.11
N LYS A 183 -14.97 -6.12 -4.24
CA LYS A 183 -15.29 -5.49 -5.51
C LYS A 183 -14.24 -4.52 -6.01
N SER A 184 -13.12 -4.36 -5.29
CA SER A 184 -12.10 -3.34 -5.56
C SER A 184 -12.69 -1.92 -5.68
N GLU A 185 -13.63 -1.59 -4.79
CA GLU A 185 -14.15 -0.23 -4.66
C GLU A 185 -13.30 0.61 -3.70
N VAL A 186 -12.57 -0.07 -2.81
CA VAL A 186 -11.73 0.53 -1.77
C VAL A 186 -10.43 -0.25 -1.61
N LEU A 187 -9.37 0.44 -1.18
CA LEU A 187 -8.16 -0.15 -0.63
C LEU A 187 -8.23 -0.08 0.90
N ILE A 188 -7.97 -1.19 1.56
CA ILE A 188 -8.00 -1.29 3.03
C ILE A 188 -6.60 -1.63 3.52
N SER A 189 -6.12 -0.88 4.52
CA SER A 189 -4.81 -1.19 5.11
C SER A 189 -4.85 -2.55 5.83
N PRO A 190 -3.76 -3.33 5.78
CA PRO A 190 -3.77 -4.71 6.28
C PRO A 190 -4.28 -4.89 7.70
N PRO A 191 -3.90 -4.07 8.70
CA PRO A 191 -4.44 -4.22 10.06
C PRO A 191 -5.96 -4.02 10.12
N VAL A 192 -6.48 -3.08 9.32
CA VAL A 192 -7.91 -2.80 9.24
C VAL A 192 -8.64 -3.94 8.55
N LEU A 193 -8.08 -4.48 7.45
CA LEU A 193 -8.67 -5.61 6.73
C LEU A 193 -8.82 -6.83 7.65
N ILE A 194 -7.75 -7.21 8.35
CA ILE A 194 -7.78 -8.35 9.27
C ILE A 194 -8.77 -8.10 10.42
N SER A 195 -8.79 -6.89 10.98
CA SER A 195 -9.77 -6.56 12.02
C SER A 195 -11.21 -6.68 11.54
N LEU A 196 -11.50 -6.24 10.30
CA LEU A 196 -12.82 -6.37 9.69
C LEU A 196 -13.20 -7.84 9.42
N GLN A 197 -12.25 -8.65 8.95
CA GLN A 197 -12.46 -10.08 8.72
C GLN A 197 -12.81 -10.80 10.05
N GLU A 198 -12.06 -10.53 11.12
CA GLU A 198 -12.32 -11.11 12.44
C GLU A 198 -13.66 -10.65 13.02
N LEU A 199 -13.99 -9.37 12.90
CA LEU A 199 -15.27 -8.83 13.33
C LEU A 199 -16.46 -9.47 12.56
N ALA A 200 -16.35 -9.65 11.26
CA ALA A 200 -17.37 -10.30 10.43
C ALA A 200 -17.53 -11.79 10.79
N ASN A 201 -16.40 -12.51 11.02
CA ASN A 201 -16.41 -13.93 11.34
C ASN A 201 -16.96 -14.23 12.76
N SER A 202 -16.81 -13.30 13.68
CA SER A 202 -17.15 -13.51 15.08
C SER A 202 -18.66 -13.73 15.33
N LYS A 203 -19.51 -13.51 14.31
CA LYS A 203 -20.99 -13.51 14.43
C LYS A 203 -21.46 -12.77 15.69
N LEU A 204 -20.73 -11.74 16.06
CA LEU A 204 -21.11 -10.86 17.15
C LEU A 204 -22.43 -10.19 16.76
N LYS A 205 -23.53 -10.85 17.12
CA LYS A 205 -24.80 -10.17 17.27
C LYS A 205 -24.60 -9.24 18.44
N ILE A 206 -24.17 -8.02 18.16
CA ILE A 206 -24.23 -6.90 19.08
C ILE A 206 -25.73 -6.57 19.22
N GLN A 207 -26.46 -7.50 19.84
CA GLN A 207 -27.89 -7.37 20.13
C GLN A 207 -28.00 -6.77 21.51
N ASP A 208 -27.71 -5.55 21.72
CA ASP A 208 -28.39 -4.69 22.68
C ASP A 208 -27.68 -3.32 22.80
N SER A 209 -28.45 -2.27 23.00
CA SER A 209 -28.01 -0.89 23.20
C SER A 209 -27.23 -0.66 24.52
N ARG A 210 -26.67 -1.70 25.10
CA ARG A 210 -25.74 -1.72 26.21
C ARG A 210 -24.60 -2.68 25.86
N PHE A 211 -23.68 -2.20 25.08
CA PHE A 211 -22.33 -2.77 25.08
C PHE A 211 -21.72 -2.46 26.46
N LYS A 212 -22.25 -3.05 27.49
CA LYS A 212 -21.47 -3.28 28.68
C LYS A 212 -20.53 -4.39 28.32
N ILE A 213 -19.31 -4.02 27.94
CA ILE A 213 -18.16 -4.90 27.84
C ILE A 213 -17.93 -5.67 29.17
N GLN A 214 -18.79 -5.51 30.12
CA GLN A 214 -18.93 -6.32 31.33
C GLN A 214 -19.39 -7.76 31.08
N ASP A 215 -19.87 -8.11 29.88
CA ASP A 215 -20.06 -9.50 29.52
C ASP A 215 -18.73 -10.05 28.98
N SER A 216 -17.91 -10.55 29.91
CA SER A 216 -16.54 -11.00 29.70
C SER A 216 -16.35 -12.04 28.57
N LYS A 217 -17.42 -12.66 28.10
CA LYS A 217 -17.38 -13.63 26.98
C LYS A 217 -17.31 -13.01 25.60
N SER A 218 -18.01 -11.90 25.34
CA SER A 218 -18.02 -11.27 24.01
C SER A 218 -16.75 -10.47 23.75
N ALA A 219 -16.30 -9.69 24.74
CA ALA A 219 -15.02 -9.00 24.67
C ALA A 219 -13.84 -9.97 24.59
N SER A 220 -13.84 -11.03 25.41
CA SER A 220 -12.79 -12.05 25.34
C SER A 220 -12.80 -12.81 24.01
N THR A 221 -13.95 -12.97 23.35
CA THR A 221 -14.02 -13.61 22.03
C THR A 221 -13.40 -12.70 20.95
N ILE A 222 -13.69 -11.40 20.93
CA ILE A 222 -13.05 -10.45 19.99
C ILE A 222 -11.54 -10.38 20.27
N LEU A 223 -11.15 -10.26 21.53
CA LEU A 223 -9.74 -10.20 21.92
C LEU A 223 -9.01 -11.48 21.52
N ASN A 224 -9.57 -12.66 21.79
CA ASN A 224 -8.98 -13.94 21.41
C ASN A 224 -8.89 -14.12 19.88
N LEU A 225 -9.85 -13.61 19.12
CA LEU A 225 -9.82 -13.66 17.66
C LEU A 225 -8.77 -12.72 17.09
N LEU A 226 -8.72 -11.48 17.58
CA LEU A 226 -7.73 -10.49 17.16
C LEU A 226 -6.31 -10.88 17.61
N GLU A 227 -6.12 -11.44 18.80
CA GLU A 227 -4.85 -11.99 19.26
C GLU A 227 -4.38 -13.18 18.41
N LYS A 228 -5.29 -14.04 17.95
CA LYS A 228 -4.96 -15.18 17.07
C LYS A 228 -4.60 -14.75 15.65
N SER A 229 -5.20 -13.68 15.14
CA SER A 229 -4.91 -13.15 13.81
C SER A 229 -3.61 -12.34 13.77
N GLN A 230 -3.16 -11.84 14.92
CA GLN A 230 -1.90 -11.13 15.05
C GLN A 230 -0.76 -12.15 15.18
N LYS A 231 0.14 -12.21 14.20
CA LYS A 231 1.44 -12.83 14.41
C LYS A 231 2.10 -12.16 15.61
N VAL A 232 2.75 -12.92 16.46
CA VAL A 232 3.30 -12.53 17.78
C VAL A 232 4.14 -11.23 17.75
N ASP A 233 4.66 -10.84 16.60
CA ASP A 233 5.49 -9.65 16.41
C ASP A 233 4.86 -8.56 15.51
N GLY A 234 3.60 -8.76 15.08
CA GLY A 234 2.88 -7.79 14.22
C GLY A 234 3.46 -7.61 12.83
N ASN A 235 4.30 -8.53 12.35
CA ASN A 235 4.85 -8.46 11.00
C ASN A 235 3.88 -9.01 9.96
N ILE A 236 3.78 -8.29 8.84
CA ILE A 236 3.00 -8.69 7.67
C ILE A 236 4.01 -8.91 6.53
N ASP A 237 4.00 -10.09 5.93
CA ASP A 237 4.89 -10.41 4.81
C ASP A 237 4.27 -10.03 3.47
N TYR A 238 2.94 -9.90 3.39
CA TYR A 238 2.21 -9.56 2.16
C TYR A 238 1.00 -8.67 2.43
N ILE A 239 0.46 -8.08 1.37
CA ILE A 239 -0.70 -7.19 1.40
C ILE A 239 -1.76 -7.74 0.44
N GLU A 240 -2.94 -8.04 0.95
CA GLU A 240 -4.09 -8.39 0.11
C GLU A 240 -4.74 -7.10 -0.43
N LEU A 241 -4.55 -6.82 -1.71
CA LEU A 241 -5.11 -5.64 -2.36
C LEU A 241 -6.61 -5.83 -2.66
N ASN A 242 -6.98 -7.04 -3.02
CA ASN A 242 -8.34 -7.56 -3.10
C ASN A 242 -8.28 -9.11 -3.03
N PRO A 243 -9.40 -9.86 -3.03
CA PRO A 243 -9.39 -11.32 -2.92
C PRO A 243 -8.59 -12.07 -4.00
N HIS A 244 -8.25 -11.41 -5.11
CA HIS A 244 -7.55 -12.01 -6.24
C HIS A 244 -6.15 -11.44 -6.47
N ILE A 245 -5.70 -10.44 -5.70
CA ILE A 245 -4.40 -9.81 -5.89
C ILE A 245 -3.70 -9.67 -4.54
N ILE A 246 -2.64 -10.44 -4.38
CA ILE A 246 -1.72 -10.35 -3.24
C ILE A 246 -0.44 -9.70 -3.73
N CYS A 247 0.02 -8.68 -3.03
CA CYS A 247 1.31 -8.05 -3.19
C CYS A 247 2.24 -8.59 -2.10
N PHE A 248 3.33 -9.25 -2.51
CA PHE A 248 4.35 -9.81 -1.64
C PHE A 248 5.69 -9.12 -1.90
N PRO A 249 6.04 -8.08 -1.13
CA PRO A 249 7.30 -7.36 -1.33
C PRO A 249 8.50 -8.22 -0.95
N LEU A 250 9.32 -8.55 -1.94
CA LEU A 250 10.57 -9.31 -1.79
C LEU A 250 11.76 -8.36 -1.79
N LYS A 251 12.70 -8.57 -0.89
CA LYS A 251 13.95 -7.82 -0.88
C LYS A 251 14.77 -8.12 -2.13
N THR A 252 15.17 -7.07 -2.85
CA THR A 252 15.94 -7.14 -4.10
C THR A 252 17.00 -6.05 -4.15
N GLU A 253 17.92 -6.16 -5.12
CA GLU A 253 18.92 -5.12 -5.41
C GLU A 253 18.31 -4.03 -6.31
N THR A 254 17.27 -3.35 -5.83
CA THR A 254 16.60 -2.27 -6.57
C THR A 254 17.17 -0.88 -6.26
N LEU A 255 16.71 0.15 -7.00
CA LEU A 255 17.17 1.52 -6.84
C LEU A 255 16.51 2.21 -5.62
N PRO A 256 17.29 2.91 -4.79
CA PRO A 256 16.73 3.72 -3.70
C PRO A 256 15.74 4.79 -4.21
N PRO A 257 14.68 5.12 -3.45
CA PRO A 257 14.41 4.73 -2.06
C PRO A 257 13.75 3.34 -1.89
N ALA A 258 13.43 2.64 -2.98
CA ALA A 258 12.91 1.28 -2.91
C ALA A 258 13.99 0.32 -2.39
N THR A 259 13.56 -0.72 -1.69
CA THR A 259 14.41 -1.77 -1.13
C THR A 259 13.87 -3.16 -1.46
N HIS A 260 12.65 -3.20 -2.01
CA HIS A 260 11.91 -4.41 -2.33
C HIS A 260 11.23 -4.26 -3.68
N THR A 261 11.05 -5.39 -4.35
CA THR A 261 10.22 -5.52 -5.53
C THR A 261 8.95 -6.28 -5.15
N ASN A 262 7.81 -5.77 -5.55
CA ASN A 262 6.52 -6.39 -5.35
C ASN A 262 6.39 -7.62 -6.26
N CYS A 263 6.42 -8.80 -5.69
CA CYS A 263 5.94 -10.02 -6.31
C CYS A 263 4.42 -10.04 -6.19
N PHE A 264 3.72 -10.36 -7.27
CA PHE A 264 2.26 -10.47 -7.21
C PHE A 264 1.82 -11.92 -7.36
N ILE A 265 0.91 -12.36 -6.48
CA ILE A 265 0.16 -13.60 -6.66
C ILE A 265 -1.24 -13.19 -7.07
N VAL A 266 -1.64 -13.57 -8.29
CA VAL A 266 -2.88 -13.10 -8.93
C VAL A 266 -3.76 -14.28 -9.28
N GLY A 267 -5.00 -14.23 -8.83
CA GLY A 267 -5.99 -15.30 -8.90
C GLY A 267 -6.39 -15.80 -7.52
N ARG A 268 -7.09 -16.92 -7.45
CA ARG A 268 -7.47 -17.57 -6.20
C ARG A 268 -7.29 -19.08 -6.30
N GLU A 269 -8.33 -19.84 -6.67
CA GLU A 269 -8.22 -21.29 -6.90
C GLU A 269 -7.26 -21.64 -8.03
N LYS A 270 -7.22 -20.79 -9.09
CA LYS A 270 -6.18 -20.76 -10.09
C LYS A 270 -5.42 -19.47 -9.99
N PHE A 271 -4.12 -19.51 -9.88
CA PHE A 271 -3.29 -18.32 -9.71
C PHE A 271 -2.00 -18.36 -10.54
N ILE A 272 -1.45 -17.18 -10.73
CA ILE A 272 -0.12 -16.97 -11.32
C ILE A 272 0.76 -16.21 -10.34
N VAL A 273 2.08 -16.32 -10.53
CA VAL A 273 3.07 -15.57 -9.77
C VAL A 273 3.82 -14.65 -10.73
N ILE A 274 3.85 -13.34 -10.44
CA ILE A 274 4.53 -12.35 -11.27
C ILE A 274 5.70 -11.78 -10.46
N ASP A 275 6.91 -11.81 -11.07
CA ASP A 275 8.15 -11.27 -10.50
C ASP A 275 8.56 -11.91 -9.16
N ALA A 276 8.77 -13.23 -9.12
CA ALA A 276 9.40 -13.94 -8.00
C ALA A 276 10.90 -13.59 -7.93
N ALA A 277 11.24 -12.31 -7.75
CA ALA A 277 12.48 -11.68 -8.17
C ALA A 277 13.69 -11.90 -7.24
N SER A 278 13.46 -12.24 -5.97
CA SER A 278 14.55 -12.25 -4.98
C SER A 278 15.50 -13.42 -5.18
N ARG A 279 16.82 -13.13 -5.07
CA ARG A 279 17.89 -14.13 -5.00
C ARG A 279 18.24 -14.54 -3.56
N ASP A 280 17.66 -13.86 -2.58
CA ASP A 280 17.86 -14.17 -1.15
C ASP A 280 17.01 -15.38 -0.77
N GLU A 281 17.65 -16.45 -0.31
CA GLU A 281 16.99 -17.71 0.07
C GLU A 281 15.97 -17.53 1.21
N THR A 282 16.17 -16.52 2.07
CA THR A 282 15.23 -16.24 3.16
C THR A 282 13.94 -15.63 2.61
N GLU A 283 14.05 -14.72 1.65
CA GLU A 283 12.91 -14.12 0.97
C GLU A 283 12.17 -15.15 0.08
N GLN A 284 12.93 -15.99 -0.64
CA GLN A 284 12.36 -17.09 -1.43
C GLN A 284 11.55 -18.05 -0.54
N ARG A 285 12.08 -18.43 0.62
CA ARG A 285 11.41 -19.35 1.55
C ARG A 285 10.07 -18.79 2.03
N LYS A 286 10.00 -17.51 2.38
CA LYS A 286 8.73 -16.86 2.78
C LYS A 286 7.69 -16.92 1.67
N LEU A 287 8.09 -16.64 0.42
CA LEU A 287 7.20 -16.75 -0.73
C LEU A 287 6.75 -18.20 -0.96
N PHE A 288 7.68 -19.16 -0.86
CA PHE A 288 7.36 -20.58 -1.03
C PHE A 288 6.37 -21.07 0.03
N GLU A 289 6.55 -20.69 1.30
CA GLU A 289 5.63 -21.03 2.39
C GLU A 289 4.19 -20.53 2.10
N LEU A 290 4.04 -19.33 1.54
CA LEU A 290 2.72 -18.82 1.16
C LEU A 290 2.13 -19.61 -0.01
N ILE A 291 2.91 -19.87 -1.07
CA ILE A 291 2.46 -20.63 -2.25
C ILE A 291 2.13 -22.07 -1.86
N ASP A 292 2.95 -22.70 -1.02
CA ASP A 292 2.69 -24.04 -0.49
C ASP A 292 1.34 -24.10 0.22
N SER A 293 1.03 -23.09 1.06
CA SER A 293 -0.24 -23.02 1.77
C SER A 293 -1.46 -22.92 0.84
N PHE A 294 -1.28 -22.46 -0.40
CA PHE A 294 -2.32 -22.42 -1.41
C PHE A 294 -2.47 -23.77 -2.11
N ILE A 295 -1.35 -24.39 -2.49
CA ILE A 295 -1.36 -25.71 -3.14
C ILE A 295 -1.89 -26.80 -2.18
N GLU A 296 -1.57 -26.71 -0.88
CA GLU A 296 -2.09 -27.60 0.16
C GLU A 296 -3.63 -27.44 0.39
N LYS A 297 -4.24 -26.38 -0.16
CA LYS A 297 -5.70 -26.16 -0.22
C LYS A 297 -6.29 -26.47 -1.60
N ASP A 298 -5.58 -27.25 -2.41
CA ASP A 298 -5.98 -27.63 -3.76
C ASP A 298 -6.01 -26.46 -4.79
N PHE A 299 -5.35 -25.32 -4.48
CA PHE A 299 -5.22 -24.24 -5.45
C PHE A 299 -4.13 -24.56 -6.47
N VAL A 300 -4.30 -24.12 -7.70
CA VAL A 300 -3.45 -24.47 -8.83
C VAL A 300 -2.61 -23.27 -9.28
N CYS A 301 -1.29 -23.38 -9.14
CA CYS A 301 -0.35 -22.45 -9.80
C CYS A 301 -0.29 -22.76 -11.28
N LEU A 302 -0.60 -21.80 -12.13
CA LEU A 302 -0.62 -21.99 -13.59
C LEU A 302 0.68 -21.57 -14.26
N GLU A 303 1.34 -20.52 -13.75
CA GLU A 303 2.43 -19.87 -14.47
C GLU A 303 3.26 -18.98 -13.53
N ILE A 304 4.56 -18.88 -13.78
CA ILE A 304 5.47 -17.92 -13.18
C ILE A 304 5.87 -16.93 -14.26
N ILE A 305 5.61 -15.64 -14.07
CA ILE A 305 5.78 -14.61 -15.09
C ILE A 305 6.90 -13.65 -14.68
N ILE A 306 7.76 -13.28 -15.63
CA ILE A 306 8.72 -12.19 -15.50
C ILE A 306 8.17 -11.00 -16.30
N SER A 307 7.93 -9.88 -15.61
CA SER A 307 7.36 -8.69 -16.25
C SER A 307 8.32 -8.03 -17.24
N HIS A 308 9.61 -7.96 -16.90
CA HIS A 308 10.64 -7.39 -17.77
C HIS A 308 12.07 -7.83 -17.36
N LEU A 309 13.07 -7.34 -18.10
CA LEU A 309 14.45 -7.86 -18.07
C LEU A 309 15.34 -7.33 -16.94
N HIS A 310 14.90 -6.38 -16.09
CA HIS A 310 15.76 -5.77 -15.09
C HIS A 310 16.07 -6.73 -13.93
N PRO A 311 17.29 -6.66 -13.35
CA PRO A 311 17.78 -7.68 -12.42
C PRO A 311 16.99 -7.86 -11.13
N ASP A 312 16.24 -6.85 -10.74
CA ASP A 312 15.36 -6.85 -9.56
C ASP A 312 13.95 -7.39 -9.84
N HIS A 313 13.71 -7.94 -11.05
CA HIS A 313 12.47 -8.59 -11.45
C HIS A 313 12.60 -10.09 -11.74
N PHE A 314 13.82 -10.59 -11.75
CA PHE A 314 14.08 -12.02 -11.95
C PHE A 314 15.22 -12.52 -11.07
N GLY A 315 15.22 -13.80 -10.78
CA GLY A 315 16.30 -14.49 -10.04
C GLY A 315 15.80 -15.52 -9.03
N GLY A 316 14.52 -15.50 -8.65
CA GLY A 316 13.89 -16.52 -7.81
C GLY A 316 12.91 -17.43 -8.54
N GLU A 317 12.56 -17.11 -9.79
CA GLU A 317 11.57 -17.87 -10.57
C GLU A 317 11.99 -19.32 -10.82
N THR A 318 13.25 -19.57 -11.14
CA THR A 318 13.79 -20.92 -11.34
C THR A 318 13.83 -21.71 -10.04
N ALA A 319 14.15 -21.04 -8.92
CA ALA A 319 14.12 -21.65 -7.59
C ALA A 319 12.68 -22.04 -7.19
N LEU A 320 11.70 -21.16 -7.44
CA LEU A 320 10.29 -21.46 -7.23
C LEU A 320 9.82 -22.63 -8.10
N GLN A 321 10.14 -22.62 -9.40
CA GLN A 321 9.80 -23.72 -10.31
C GLN A 321 10.35 -25.06 -9.82
N SER A 322 11.62 -25.09 -9.41
CA SER A 322 12.27 -26.28 -8.85
C SER A 322 11.61 -26.75 -7.56
N HIS A 323 11.31 -25.82 -6.65
CA HIS A 323 10.61 -26.12 -5.39
C HIS A 323 9.25 -26.78 -5.65
N LEU A 324 8.45 -26.22 -6.56
CA LEU A 324 7.12 -26.77 -6.89
C LEU A 324 7.19 -28.14 -7.54
N ARG A 325 8.18 -28.36 -8.40
CA ARG A 325 8.44 -29.67 -8.99
C ARG A 325 8.85 -30.69 -7.91
N ASP A 326 9.82 -30.35 -7.08
CA ASP A 326 10.43 -31.27 -6.13
C ASP A 326 9.48 -31.62 -4.96
N LYS A 327 8.66 -30.66 -4.50
CA LYS A 327 7.74 -30.85 -3.38
C LYS A 327 6.37 -31.41 -3.80
N PHE A 328 5.83 -30.93 -4.91
CA PHE A 328 4.44 -31.21 -5.32
C PHE A 328 4.35 -31.94 -6.67
N ASN A 329 5.48 -32.25 -7.33
CA ASN A 329 5.54 -32.83 -8.68
C ASN A 329 4.77 -32.01 -9.72
N LEU A 330 4.89 -30.66 -9.65
CA LEU A 330 4.21 -29.72 -10.53
C LEU A 330 5.22 -29.10 -11.49
N GLU A 331 4.98 -29.24 -12.81
CA GLU A 331 5.76 -28.58 -13.86
C GLU A 331 5.10 -27.25 -14.24
N ILE A 332 5.57 -26.15 -13.64
CA ILE A 332 5.00 -24.81 -13.85
C ILE A 332 5.85 -24.07 -14.89
N PRO A 333 5.27 -23.55 -15.99
CA PRO A 333 6.04 -22.80 -16.98
C PRO A 333 6.48 -21.44 -16.47
N ILE A 334 7.70 -21.02 -16.83
CA ILE A 334 8.18 -19.65 -16.71
C ILE A 334 7.92 -18.94 -18.03
N SER A 335 7.34 -17.75 -17.97
CA SER A 335 6.95 -16.96 -19.13
C SER A 335 7.33 -15.50 -19.02
N ALA A 336 7.40 -14.85 -20.17
CA ALA A 336 7.60 -13.42 -20.31
C ALA A 336 7.15 -12.97 -21.72
N HIS A 337 7.19 -11.67 -21.97
CA HIS A 337 7.14 -11.18 -23.35
C HIS A 337 8.33 -11.70 -24.16
N LYS A 338 8.12 -12.01 -25.44
CA LYS A 338 9.16 -12.57 -26.32
C LYS A 338 10.48 -11.78 -26.31
N ILE A 339 10.40 -10.45 -26.28
CA ILE A 339 11.59 -9.58 -26.25
C ILE A 339 12.34 -9.74 -24.92
N THR A 340 11.65 -9.79 -23.79
CA THR A 340 12.25 -10.06 -22.47
C THR A 340 12.94 -11.41 -22.45
N ALA A 341 12.28 -12.45 -22.96
CA ALA A 341 12.84 -13.80 -23.04
C ALA A 341 14.11 -13.86 -23.92
N GLN A 342 14.13 -13.15 -25.04
CA GLN A 342 15.32 -13.03 -25.88
C GLN A 342 16.48 -12.34 -25.15
N SER A 343 16.18 -11.26 -24.40
CA SER A 343 17.20 -10.51 -23.64
C SER A 343 17.76 -11.29 -22.45
N LEU A 344 16.98 -12.20 -21.88
CA LEU A 344 17.38 -13.06 -20.76
C LEU A 344 17.86 -14.46 -21.20
N ARG A 345 18.06 -14.68 -22.50
CA ARG A 345 18.55 -15.96 -23.05
C ARG A 345 19.85 -16.38 -22.36
N GLY A 346 19.89 -17.64 -21.90
CA GLY A 346 21.01 -18.21 -21.16
C GLY A 346 21.09 -17.83 -19.68
N LYS A 347 20.15 -17.03 -19.19
CA LYS A 347 19.96 -16.75 -17.75
C LYS A 347 18.71 -17.41 -17.20
N VAL A 348 17.62 -17.41 -17.99
CA VAL A 348 16.32 -18.01 -17.65
C VAL A 348 15.86 -18.85 -18.83
N GLU A 349 15.31 -20.02 -18.56
CA GLU A 349 14.69 -20.88 -19.55
C GLU A 349 13.17 -20.62 -19.56
N PHE A 350 12.65 -20.15 -20.68
CA PHE A 350 11.24 -19.81 -20.85
C PHE A 350 10.51 -20.89 -21.62
N GLN A 351 9.39 -21.38 -21.10
CA GLN A 351 8.56 -22.39 -21.73
C GLN A 351 7.38 -21.79 -22.49
N LYS A 352 7.01 -20.51 -22.16
CA LYS A 352 5.87 -19.82 -22.80
C LYS A 352 6.21 -18.34 -23.07
N PHE A 353 5.53 -17.75 -24.05
CA PHE A 353 5.61 -16.32 -24.34
C PHE A 353 4.23 -15.69 -24.25
N ILE A 354 4.16 -14.52 -23.61
CA ILE A 354 2.94 -13.75 -23.45
C ILE A 354 2.92 -12.65 -24.51
N ALA A 355 1.80 -12.57 -25.24
CA ALA A 355 1.57 -11.54 -26.24
C ALA A 355 0.85 -10.31 -25.66
N ASP A 356 0.87 -9.20 -26.44
CA ASP A 356 0.01 -8.05 -26.14
C ASP A 356 -1.46 -8.45 -26.21
N GLU A 357 -2.28 -7.93 -25.30
CA GLU A 357 -3.72 -8.18 -25.20
C GLU A 357 -4.11 -9.64 -24.86
N GLU A 358 -3.13 -10.50 -24.50
CA GLU A 358 -3.41 -11.87 -24.09
C GLU A 358 -4.24 -11.92 -22.82
N ILE A 359 -5.30 -12.73 -22.84
CA ILE A 359 -6.17 -12.94 -21.67
C ILE A 359 -5.71 -14.18 -20.90
N ILE A 360 -5.28 -13.98 -19.67
CA ILE A 360 -4.97 -15.04 -18.71
C ILE A 360 -6.25 -15.34 -17.93
N ASN A 361 -6.79 -16.54 -18.14
CA ASN A 361 -8.04 -16.96 -17.50
C ASN A 361 -7.74 -17.66 -16.17
N LEU A 362 -8.17 -17.03 -15.06
CA LEU A 362 -7.98 -17.49 -13.69
C LEU A 362 -9.34 -17.80 -13.01
N ALA A 363 -10.35 -18.17 -13.80
CA ALA A 363 -11.69 -18.47 -13.30
C ALA A 363 -11.68 -19.63 -12.31
N ASP A 364 -12.46 -19.49 -11.23
CA ASP A 364 -12.71 -20.54 -10.24
C ASP A 364 -13.56 -21.67 -10.81
N GLU A 365 -13.53 -22.85 -10.19
CA GLU A 365 -14.39 -23.98 -10.56
C GLU A 365 -15.89 -23.67 -10.40
N ASN A 366 -16.25 -22.76 -9.51
CA ASN A 366 -17.62 -22.28 -9.30
C ASN A 366 -18.10 -21.28 -10.35
N GLY A 367 -17.30 -21.04 -11.43
CA GLY A 367 -17.66 -20.17 -12.55
C GLY A 367 -17.52 -18.68 -12.29
N ALA A 368 -16.92 -18.27 -11.15
CA ALA A 368 -16.55 -16.88 -10.96
C ALA A 368 -15.42 -16.53 -11.95
N SER A 369 -15.76 -15.76 -12.97
CA SER A 369 -14.82 -15.38 -14.03
C SER A 369 -13.86 -14.33 -13.50
N PHE A 370 -12.57 -14.67 -13.38
CA PHE A 370 -11.50 -13.71 -13.20
C PHE A 370 -10.56 -13.77 -14.40
N GLN A 371 -10.42 -12.67 -15.09
CA GLN A 371 -9.60 -12.52 -16.28
C GLN A 371 -8.59 -11.40 -16.07
N LEU A 372 -7.33 -11.72 -16.30
CA LEU A 372 -6.26 -10.75 -16.26
C LEU A 372 -5.74 -10.54 -17.70
N LYS A 373 -5.78 -9.32 -18.17
CA LYS A 373 -5.30 -8.94 -19.49
C LYS A 373 -3.83 -8.57 -19.39
N ALA A 374 -2.97 -9.32 -20.05
CA ALA A 374 -1.59 -8.94 -20.25
C ALA A 374 -1.51 -7.87 -21.35
N PHE A 375 -0.61 -6.90 -21.16
CA PHE A 375 -0.54 -5.75 -22.02
C PHE A 375 0.93 -5.35 -22.21
N HIS A 376 1.40 -5.41 -23.46
CA HIS A 376 2.75 -5.01 -23.79
C HIS A 376 2.88 -3.48 -23.62
N ALA A 377 3.78 -3.07 -22.76
CA ALA A 377 3.92 -1.72 -22.25
C ALA A 377 5.38 -1.23 -22.36
N PRO A 378 5.91 -1.08 -23.60
CA PRO A 378 7.29 -0.69 -23.80
C PRO A 378 7.57 0.73 -23.29
N GLY A 379 8.87 1.05 -23.21
CA GLY A 379 9.35 2.38 -22.84
C GLY A 379 10.32 2.36 -21.69
N HIS A 380 9.97 1.76 -20.54
CA HIS A 380 10.94 1.48 -19.48
C HIS A 380 11.90 0.33 -19.90
N ALA A 381 11.34 -0.71 -20.48
CA ALA A 381 12.05 -1.79 -21.15
C ALA A 381 11.26 -2.26 -22.37
N ARG A 382 11.95 -2.72 -23.45
CA ARG A 382 11.29 -3.05 -24.72
C ARG A 382 10.26 -4.18 -24.62
N GLY A 383 10.50 -5.17 -23.77
CA GLY A 383 9.61 -6.33 -23.57
C GLY A 383 8.78 -6.25 -22.29
N HIS A 384 8.54 -5.04 -21.76
CA HIS A 384 7.84 -4.83 -20.52
C HIS A 384 6.36 -5.22 -20.62
N LEU A 385 5.86 -5.93 -19.61
CA LEU A 385 4.46 -6.32 -19.45
C LEU A 385 3.83 -5.60 -18.25
N CYS A 386 2.61 -5.14 -18.44
CA CYS A 386 1.66 -4.78 -17.37
C CYS A 386 0.49 -5.76 -17.41
N PHE A 387 -0.31 -5.79 -16.34
CA PHE A 387 -1.46 -6.68 -16.26
C PHE A 387 -2.67 -5.91 -15.73
N TYR A 388 -3.82 -6.10 -16.37
CA TYR A 388 -5.01 -5.32 -16.09
C TYR A 388 -6.24 -6.19 -15.80
N ASP A 389 -6.82 -6.00 -14.62
CA ASP A 389 -8.15 -6.49 -14.27
C ASP A 389 -9.18 -5.41 -14.65
N GLU A 390 -9.74 -5.51 -15.85
CA GLU A 390 -10.68 -4.54 -16.38
C GLU A 390 -12.00 -4.49 -15.57
N ALA A 391 -12.45 -5.64 -15.09
CA ALA A 391 -13.70 -5.74 -14.33
C ALA A 391 -13.61 -4.93 -13.02
N LYS A 392 -12.45 -4.95 -12.36
CA LYS A 392 -12.21 -4.25 -11.10
C LYS A 392 -11.45 -2.94 -11.25
N GLY A 393 -10.96 -2.63 -12.45
CA GLY A 393 -10.20 -1.41 -12.72
C GLY A 393 -8.85 -1.37 -12.03
N PHE A 394 -8.17 -2.53 -11.87
CA PHE A 394 -6.90 -2.65 -11.17
C PHE A 394 -5.76 -2.95 -12.13
N LEU A 395 -4.77 -2.05 -12.19
CA LEU A 395 -3.59 -2.17 -13.04
C LEU A 395 -2.36 -2.56 -12.21
N LEU A 396 -1.74 -3.68 -12.56
CA LEU A 396 -0.38 -4.03 -12.15
C LEU A 396 0.58 -3.41 -13.16
N ALA A 397 1.15 -2.25 -12.79
CA ALA A 397 1.89 -1.38 -13.71
C ALA A 397 3.37 -1.76 -13.85
N SER A 398 3.84 -2.74 -13.08
CA SER A 398 5.25 -3.09 -12.96
C SER A 398 6.12 -1.82 -12.81
N ASP A 399 7.17 -1.62 -13.60
CA ASP A 399 8.05 -0.46 -13.50
C ASP A 399 7.68 0.72 -14.41
N ASN A 400 6.50 0.71 -15.04
CA ASN A 400 6.06 1.90 -15.78
C ASN A 400 5.52 2.99 -14.86
N VAL A 401 4.87 2.63 -13.75
CA VAL A 401 4.45 3.57 -12.70
C VAL A 401 4.64 2.94 -11.34
N VAL A 402 5.44 3.56 -10.47
CA VAL A 402 5.79 3.01 -9.15
C VAL A 402 5.24 3.87 -8.01
N GLY A 403 4.97 3.23 -6.88
CA GLY A 403 4.50 3.89 -5.65
C GLY A 403 5.63 4.51 -4.82
N ALA A 404 6.88 4.10 -5.05
CA ALA A 404 8.06 4.62 -4.35
C ALA A 404 9.22 4.83 -5.33
N GLY A 405 9.83 6.01 -5.28
CA GLY A 405 10.94 6.36 -6.16
C GLY A 405 10.48 6.98 -7.49
N THR A 406 11.27 6.78 -8.52
CA THR A 406 11.01 7.27 -9.88
C THR A 406 11.45 6.22 -10.89
N VAL A 407 10.78 6.19 -12.01
CA VAL A 407 11.12 5.31 -13.14
C VAL A 407 12.28 5.92 -13.93
N VAL A 408 13.27 5.10 -14.26
CA VAL A 408 14.40 5.50 -15.12
C VAL A 408 14.17 4.95 -16.52
N ILE A 409 14.22 5.83 -17.52
CA ILE A 409 14.19 5.46 -18.93
C ILE A 409 15.62 5.54 -19.44
N ALA A 410 16.20 4.39 -19.77
CA ALA A 410 17.62 4.28 -20.11
C ALA A 410 17.85 3.58 -21.45
N PRO A 411 18.23 4.34 -22.51
CA PRO A 411 18.64 3.70 -23.76
C PRO A 411 19.83 2.74 -23.59
N PRO A 412 19.94 1.66 -24.38
CA PRO A 412 19.08 1.30 -25.51
C PRO A 412 17.83 0.46 -25.13
N GLU A 413 17.69 0.06 -23.89
CA GLU A 413 16.57 -0.79 -23.43
C GLU A 413 15.29 0.03 -23.20
N GLY A 414 15.42 1.27 -22.70
CA GLY A 414 14.34 2.21 -22.55
C GLY A 414 14.24 3.19 -23.72
N ASN A 415 13.01 3.64 -24.02
CA ASN A 415 12.69 4.64 -25.03
C ASN A 415 11.64 5.62 -24.50
N MET A 416 11.90 6.93 -24.60
CA MET A 416 11.02 7.95 -24.02
C MET A 416 9.72 8.13 -24.82
N THR A 417 9.76 7.98 -26.15
CA THR A 417 8.56 8.05 -27.00
C THR A 417 7.62 6.90 -26.67
N ASP A 418 8.12 5.66 -26.71
CA ASP A 418 7.34 4.46 -26.36
C ASP A 418 6.77 4.55 -24.94
N TYR A 419 7.56 5.14 -24.00
CA TYR A 419 7.14 5.29 -22.62
C TYR A 419 5.94 6.25 -22.46
N LEU A 420 5.99 7.39 -23.11
CA LEU A 420 4.88 8.36 -23.09
C LEU A 420 3.63 7.79 -23.77
N GLU A 421 3.78 7.11 -24.90
CA GLU A 421 2.69 6.40 -25.57
C GLU A 421 2.07 5.33 -24.69
N THR A 422 2.90 4.55 -24.00
CA THR A 422 2.46 3.54 -23.03
C THR A 422 1.68 4.19 -21.88
N LEU A 423 2.16 5.28 -21.30
CA LEU A 423 1.46 5.98 -20.23
C LEU A 423 0.09 6.52 -20.71
N GLU A 424 0.02 7.07 -21.93
CA GLU A 424 -1.25 7.52 -22.51
C GLU A 424 -2.22 6.33 -22.73
N ARG A 425 -1.72 5.19 -23.20
CA ARG A 425 -2.51 3.97 -23.35
C ARG A 425 -3.02 3.49 -21.98
N MET A 426 -2.17 3.47 -20.95
CA MET A 426 -2.56 3.10 -19.58
C MET A 426 -3.61 4.04 -19.00
N LYS A 427 -3.46 5.35 -19.18
CA LYS A 427 -4.40 6.37 -18.71
C LYS A 427 -5.81 6.18 -19.29
N ASN A 428 -5.89 5.66 -20.51
CA ASN A 428 -7.13 5.47 -21.25
C ASN A 428 -7.74 4.08 -21.08
N LEU A 429 -7.20 3.23 -20.20
CA LEU A 429 -7.80 1.94 -19.88
C LEU A 429 -9.22 2.13 -19.31
N PRO A 430 -10.20 1.33 -19.77
CA PRO A 430 -11.58 1.44 -19.29
C PRO A 430 -11.65 1.12 -17.79
N ASN A 431 -12.48 1.85 -17.05
CA ASN A 431 -12.69 1.62 -15.60
C ASN A 431 -11.44 1.70 -14.72
N LEU A 432 -10.33 2.31 -15.15
CA LEU A 432 -9.10 2.41 -14.38
C LEU A 432 -9.30 3.16 -13.07
N ARG A 433 -9.07 2.51 -11.93
CA ARG A 433 -9.24 3.05 -10.56
C ARG A 433 -7.94 3.03 -9.78
N PHE A 434 -7.32 1.85 -9.69
CA PHE A 434 -6.15 1.58 -8.88
C PHE A 434 -4.99 1.12 -9.75
N LEU A 435 -3.79 1.40 -9.28
CA LEU A 435 -2.60 0.76 -9.82
C LEU A 435 -1.66 0.33 -8.68
N CYS A 436 -0.86 -0.70 -8.95
CA CYS A 436 0.27 -1.07 -8.13
C CYS A 436 1.47 -1.32 -9.05
N GLY A 437 2.55 -0.58 -8.82
CA GLY A 437 3.82 -0.82 -9.50
C GLY A 437 4.67 -1.83 -8.74
N SER A 438 5.83 -2.16 -9.27
CA SER A 438 6.75 -3.09 -8.63
C SER A 438 7.41 -2.53 -7.37
N HIS A 439 7.32 -1.24 -7.11
CA HIS A 439 7.93 -0.62 -5.94
C HIS A 439 6.95 0.29 -5.21
N GLY A 440 6.83 0.08 -3.89
CA GLY A 440 5.93 0.86 -3.04
C GLY A 440 4.51 0.32 -2.96
N SER A 441 3.61 1.08 -2.36
CA SER A 441 2.22 0.69 -2.14
C SER A 441 1.32 0.95 -3.35
N ALA A 442 0.17 0.27 -3.38
CA ALA A 442 -0.87 0.54 -4.38
C ALA A 442 -1.41 1.98 -4.26
N ILE A 443 -1.79 2.53 -5.39
CA ILE A 443 -2.19 3.93 -5.58
C ILE A 443 -3.69 3.97 -5.92
N PHE A 444 -4.45 4.71 -5.13
CA PHE A 444 -5.90 4.85 -5.27
C PHE A 444 -6.32 5.60 -6.54
N ASN A 445 -5.63 6.69 -6.88
CA ASN A 445 -5.93 7.49 -8.07
C ASN A 445 -4.94 7.15 -9.19
N ALA A 446 -5.17 6.01 -9.84
CA ALA A 446 -4.31 5.51 -10.91
C ALA A 446 -4.16 6.53 -12.05
N LYS A 447 -5.28 7.07 -12.54
CA LYS A 447 -5.28 8.02 -13.65
C LYS A 447 -4.52 9.31 -13.32
N GLY A 448 -4.79 9.90 -12.15
CA GLY A 448 -4.08 11.11 -11.70
C GLY A 448 -2.58 10.86 -11.52
N LYS A 449 -2.19 9.66 -11.06
CA LYS A 449 -0.77 9.31 -10.95
C LYS A 449 -0.07 9.17 -12.30
N ILE A 450 -0.74 8.58 -13.27
CA ILE A 450 -0.21 8.48 -14.64
C ILE A 450 -0.09 9.88 -15.27
N GLU A 451 -1.09 10.75 -15.09
CA GLU A 451 -1.05 12.14 -15.54
C GLU A 451 0.12 12.92 -14.91
N GLU A 452 0.39 12.73 -13.61
CA GLU A 452 1.56 13.28 -12.93
C GLU A 452 2.87 12.83 -13.59
N TYR A 453 2.98 11.55 -13.94
CA TYR A 453 4.15 11.01 -14.62
C TYR A 453 4.34 11.63 -16.02
N ILE A 454 3.27 11.72 -16.81
CA ILE A 454 3.31 12.34 -18.14
C ILE A 454 3.74 13.81 -18.03
N ALA A 455 3.08 14.58 -17.16
CA ALA A 455 3.39 16.00 -16.95
C ALA A 455 4.84 16.21 -16.54
N HIS A 456 5.36 15.41 -15.59
CA HIS A 456 6.75 15.46 -15.15
C HIS A 456 7.74 15.17 -16.29
N ARG A 457 7.44 14.20 -17.19
CA ARG A 457 8.30 13.89 -18.33
C ARG A 457 8.31 15.03 -19.35
N LEU A 458 7.16 15.60 -19.68
CA LEU A 458 7.06 16.72 -20.62
C LEU A 458 7.71 18.01 -20.09
N GLU A 459 7.54 18.29 -18.80
CA GLU A 459 8.25 19.40 -18.14
C GLU A 459 9.77 19.22 -18.22
N ARG A 460 10.24 18.00 -17.95
CA ARG A 460 11.67 17.67 -18.03
C ARG A 460 12.20 17.81 -19.48
N GLU A 461 11.42 17.37 -20.45
CA GLU A 461 11.75 17.52 -21.87
C GLU A 461 11.89 18.98 -22.27
N THR A 462 10.94 19.83 -21.84
CA THR A 462 11.01 21.29 -22.07
C THR A 462 12.30 21.90 -21.48
N GLN A 463 12.62 21.56 -20.22
CA GLN A 463 13.84 22.04 -19.55
C GLN A 463 15.12 21.59 -20.28
N ILE A 464 15.15 20.38 -20.80
CA ILE A 464 16.29 19.83 -21.56
C ILE A 464 16.41 20.55 -22.91
N LEU A 465 15.30 20.76 -23.61
CA LEU A 465 15.27 21.49 -24.89
C LEU A 465 15.74 22.93 -24.73
N GLU A 466 15.25 23.64 -23.70
CA GLU A 466 15.70 25.00 -23.37
C GLU A 466 17.20 25.04 -23.06
N ALA A 467 17.72 24.11 -22.28
CA ALA A 467 19.14 24.01 -21.98
C ALA A 467 19.97 23.81 -23.24
N PHE A 468 19.51 22.93 -24.16
CA PHE A 468 20.15 22.67 -25.45
C PHE A 468 20.15 23.91 -26.33
N GLN A 469 19.02 24.59 -26.50
CA GLN A 469 18.88 25.84 -27.29
C GLN A 469 19.74 26.97 -26.73
N ASN A 470 20.03 26.95 -25.42
CA ASN A 470 20.92 27.90 -24.77
C ASN A 470 22.39 27.44 -24.75
N GLY A 471 22.78 26.49 -25.63
CA GLY A 471 24.17 26.09 -25.89
C GLY A 471 24.72 25.00 -24.94
N ALA A 472 23.87 24.21 -24.29
CA ALA A 472 24.34 22.98 -23.63
C ALA A 472 24.30 21.83 -24.65
N GLU A 473 25.44 21.41 -25.16
CA GLU A 473 25.51 20.42 -26.23
C GLU A 473 25.68 18.99 -25.73
N THR A 474 26.15 18.82 -24.49
CA THR A 474 26.41 17.52 -23.92
C THR A 474 25.42 17.19 -22.79
N PRO A 475 25.14 15.89 -22.55
CA PRO A 475 24.32 15.47 -21.40
C PRO A 475 24.84 15.98 -20.06
N ALA A 476 26.17 16.16 -19.91
CA ALA A 476 26.77 16.66 -18.68
C ALA A 476 26.40 18.14 -18.45
N GLU A 477 26.52 18.98 -19.46
CA GLU A 477 26.16 20.42 -19.42
C GLU A 477 24.64 20.58 -19.17
N ILE A 478 23.82 19.75 -19.78
CA ILE A 478 22.36 19.76 -19.55
C ILE A 478 22.06 19.38 -18.09
N ILE A 479 22.71 18.37 -17.54
CA ILE A 479 22.53 17.96 -16.13
C ILE A 479 22.87 19.12 -15.18
N GLU A 480 23.97 19.82 -15.40
CA GLU A 480 24.37 20.95 -14.56
C GLU A 480 23.30 22.07 -14.53
N ARG A 481 22.61 22.31 -15.66
CA ARG A 481 21.58 23.34 -15.77
C ARG A 481 20.21 22.91 -15.26
N VAL A 482 19.83 21.64 -15.53
CA VAL A 482 18.47 21.11 -15.29
C VAL A 482 18.33 20.43 -13.92
N TYR A 483 19.41 19.85 -13.40
CA TYR A 483 19.37 19.07 -12.15
C TYR A 483 20.20 19.74 -11.04
N VAL A 484 19.88 20.98 -10.73
CA VAL A 484 20.59 21.76 -9.70
C VAL A 484 20.54 21.05 -8.35
N GLY A 485 21.71 20.85 -7.73
CA GLY A 485 21.81 20.19 -6.42
C GLY A 485 21.67 18.66 -6.45
N LEU A 486 21.79 18.04 -7.63
CA LEU A 486 21.75 16.59 -7.77
C LEU A 486 22.89 15.92 -7.00
N LYS A 487 22.56 14.90 -6.22
CA LYS A 487 23.55 14.11 -5.50
C LYS A 487 24.47 13.35 -6.47
N PRO A 488 25.79 13.25 -6.20
CA PRO A 488 26.76 12.61 -7.11
C PRO A 488 26.39 11.19 -7.54
N GLU A 489 25.82 10.40 -6.63
CA GLU A 489 25.38 9.04 -6.91
C GLU A 489 24.25 8.93 -7.93
N LEU A 490 23.46 10.01 -8.13
CA LEU A 490 22.34 10.06 -9.06
C LEU A 490 22.72 10.58 -10.46
N VAL A 491 23.93 11.13 -10.63
CA VAL A 491 24.37 11.75 -11.91
C VAL A 491 24.31 10.74 -13.06
N LYS A 492 24.69 9.49 -12.84
CA LYS A 492 24.62 8.44 -13.87
C LYS A 492 23.20 8.16 -14.33
N LEU A 493 22.23 8.17 -13.40
CA LEU A 493 20.81 7.95 -13.71
C LEU A 493 20.22 9.15 -14.44
N ALA A 494 20.55 10.36 -13.99
CA ALA A 494 20.16 11.62 -14.67
C ALA A 494 20.70 11.65 -16.09
N LYS A 495 21.95 11.23 -16.31
CA LYS A 495 22.54 11.14 -17.65
C LYS A 495 21.72 10.25 -18.58
N LYS A 496 21.31 9.07 -18.11
CA LYS A 496 20.45 8.15 -18.87
C LYS A 496 19.11 8.77 -19.22
N SER A 497 18.50 9.47 -18.26
CA SER A 497 17.23 10.17 -18.50
C SER A 497 17.39 11.29 -19.53
N VAL A 498 18.48 12.09 -19.46
CA VAL A 498 18.79 13.13 -20.45
C VAL A 498 19.02 12.53 -21.83
N GLU A 499 19.81 11.44 -21.93
CA GLU A 499 20.05 10.71 -23.18
C GLU A 499 18.73 10.28 -23.84
N ALA A 500 17.78 9.75 -23.05
CA ALA A 500 16.47 9.31 -23.55
C ALA A 500 15.61 10.47 -24.09
N HIS A 501 15.63 11.62 -23.41
CA HIS A 501 14.93 12.82 -23.89
C HIS A 501 15.58 13.41 -25.13
N LEU A 502 16.92 13.48 -25.20
CA LEU A 502 17.64 13.96 -26.38
C LEU A 502 17.37 13.06 -27.61
N GLU A 503 17.33 11.73 -27.42
CA GLU A 503 16.98 10.80 -28.50
C GLU A 503 15.56 11.09 -29.02
N LYS A 504 14.58 11.28 -28.12
CA LYS A 504 13.22 11.66 -28.51
C LYS A 504 13.17 13.00 -29.24
N LEU A 505 13.78 14.06 -28.69
CA LEU A 505 13.79 15.40 -29.30
C LEU A 505 14.42 15.38 -30.69
N LYS A 506 15.47 14.58 -30.90
CA LYS A 506 16.10 14.38 -32.21
C LYS A 506 15.16 13.65 -33.17
N ASN A 507 14.49 12.59 -32.74
CA ASN A 507 13.54 11.86 -33.58
C ASN A 507 12.33 12.72 -33.95
N ASP A 508 11.92 13.63 -33.07
CA ASP A 508 10.84 14.61 -33.29
C ASP A 508 11.30 15.82 -34.15
N GLY A 509 12.59 15.91 -34.53
CA GLY A 509 13.15 16.99 -35.33
C GLY A 509 13.22 18.33 -34.62
N GLN A 510 13.28 18.34 -33.29
CA GLN A 510 13.34 19.54 -32.47
C GLN A 510 14.78 20.00 -32.16
N ILE A 511 15.75 19.09 -32.32
CA ILE A 511 17.21 19.33 -32.17
C ILE A 511 18.00 18.61 -33.26
#